data_be9782295f07765d9d8ddc422749a6ee
#
_entry.id   be9782295f07765d9d8ddc422749a6ee
#
_cell.length_a   1.000
_cell.length_b   1.000
_cell.length_c   1.000
_cell.angle_alpha   90.00
_cell.angle_beta   90.00
_cell.angle_gamma   90.00
#
_symmetry.space_group_name_H-M   'P 1'
#
loop_
_entity.id
_entity.type
_entity.pdbx_description
1 polymer ?
#
loop_
_entity_poly.entity_id
_entity_poly.type
_entity_poly.pdbx_seq_one_letter_code
_entity_poly.pdbx_strand_id
1 'polypeptide(L)'
;MRFVPYAKAADLPNIVVDGAAAAATVLTLSHWPKSGTPEALRADTSAEIVFKYLDAPAMHVEVGAASNNHFDEDGLIGIFALTQPDLAARWRALLVEIARAGDFGICRSRNAARIAFVLAAYAEKSSSPLPRSTFAGPYPEVTARLYEELLPIVPHLITHVEDFQKLWEADDRALQEGEWLLDGGIVTLEPNPDLDLAIVRVPSDVAEPHAVALHTRTPYSRLIVVHGTSVALRYRYESWVQFVSRPIAPRVDLAPLAAELNATDPTGTWIFEGVDLITPRLYRDAPGATLSVDFVVERMVDALRTGPAAWNPY
;
A
#
# COMPACT_ATOMS: atom_id res chain seq x y z
N MET A 1 25.02 8.31 3.70
CA MET A 1 24.65 7.15 4.55
C MET A 1 24.81 5.85 3.76
N ARG A 2 24.75 4.69 4.44
CA ARG A 2 24.70 3.36 3.78
C ARG A 2 23.50 2.54 4.30
N PHE A 3 22.97 1.68 3.48
CA PHE A 3 22.01 0.68 3.94
C PHE A 3 22.67 -0.33 4.89
N VAL A 4 21.97 -0.72 5.94
CA VAL A 4 22.33 -1.83 6.83
C VAL A 4 21.12 -2.72 7.06
N PRO A 5 21.27 -4.07 7.05
CA PRO A 5 20.19 -4.98 7.40
C PRO A 5 19.58 -4.66 8.77
N TYR A 6 18.25 -4.77 8.88
CA TYR A 6 17.54 -4.39 10.11
C TYR A 6 18.02 -5.16 11.37
N ALA A 7 18.41 -6.41 11.21
CA ALA A 7 19.00 -7.18 12.30
C ALA A 7 20.27 -6.54 12.90
N LYS A 8 21.00 -5.72 12.11
CA LYS A 8 22.19 -4.98 12.55
C LYS A 8 21.87 -3.56 13.04
N ALA A 9 20.67 -3.06 12.76
CA ALA A 9 20.24 -1.72 13.15
C ALA A 9 20.03 -1.58 14.67
N ALA A 10 19.90 -2.69 15.40
CA ALA A 10 19.81 -2.66 16.86
C ALA A 10 21.15 -2.29 17.55
N ASP A 11 22.30 -2.47 16.88
CA ASP A 11 23.63 -2.35 17.46
C ASP A 11 24.36 -1.07 17.06
N LEU A 12 23.80 -0.27 16.13
CA LEU A 12 24.46 0.96 15.68
C LEU A 12 23.44 2.09 15.44
N PRO A 13 23.82 3.37 15.73
CA PRO A 13 22.96 4.52 15.47
C PRO A 13 22.55 4.58 14.00
N ASN A 14 21.24 4.68 13.76
CA ASN A 14 20.66 4.60 12.42
C ASN A 14 19.38 5.45 12.28
N ILE A 15 18.97 5.64 11.02
CA ILE A 15 17.63 6.06 10.64
C ILE A 15 16.86 4.84 10.15
N VAL A 16 15.67 4.60 10.69
CA VAL A 16 14.72 3.65 10.09
C VAL A 16 13.79 4.42 9.16
N VAL A 17 13.65 3.92 7.95
CA VAL A 17 12.73 4.44 6.93
C VAL A 17 11.59 3.45 6.79
N ASP A 18 10.38 3.95 6.70
CA ASP A 18 9.19 3.16 6.39
C ASP A 18 9.07 1.88 7.21
N GLY A 19 9.14 2.01 8.52
CA GLY A 19 9.12 0.84 9.39
C GLY A 19 9.15 1.19 10.87
N ALA A 20 9.34 0.16 11.69
CA ALA A 20 9.41 0.27 13.13
C ALA A 20 10.87 0.53 13.60
N ALA A 21 11.04 1.39 14.61
CA ALA A 21 12.34 1.67 15.22
C ALA A 21 12.97 0.39 15.80
N ALA A 22 14.29 0.25 15.60
CA ALA A 22 15.14 -0.72 16.30
C ALA A 22 15.73 -0.09 17.59
N ALA A 23 16.41 -0.86 18.42
CA ALA A 23 16.90 -0.40 19.72
C ALA A 23 17.86 0.81 19.64
N ALA A 24 18.70 0.90 18.61
CA ALA A 24 19.64 2.01 18.41
C ALA A 24 19.16 3.03 17.36
N THR A 25 17.90 3.01 16.98
CA THR A 25 17.33 3.99 16.03
C THR A 25 17.28 5.38 16.66
N VAL A 26 17.92 6.34 16.00
CA VAL A 26 17.98 7.74 16.42
C VAL A 26 16.80 8.54 15.85
N LEU A 27 16.36 8.20 14.63
CA LEU A 27 15.27 8.87 13.94
C LEU A 27 14.48 7.87 13.11
N THR A 28 13.16 7.98 13.15
CA THR A 28 12.27 7.23 12.26
C THR A 28 11.66 8.19 11.25
N LEU A 29 11.75 7.83 9.97
CA LEU A 29 11.17 8.52 8.83
C LEU A 29 10.13 7.58 8.18
N SER A 30 8.98 7.46 8.82
CA SER A 30 7.96 6.48 8.47
C SER A 30 6.56 7.05 8.67
N HIS A 31 5.66 6.74 7.77
CA HIS A 31 4.23 7.06 7.89
C HIS A 31 3.45 6.00 8.69
N TRP A 32 4.11 4.96 9.14
CA TRP A 32 3.48 3.88 9.91
C TRP A 32 2.82 4.38 11.19
N PRO A 33 1.80 3.65 11.69
CA PRO A 33 1.12 4.04 12.92
C PRO A 33 2.12 4.21 14.07
N LYS A 34 2.00 5.35 14.77
CA LYS A 34 2.82 5.66 15.96
C LYS A 34 4.33 5.57 15.73
N SER A 35 4.80 5.78 14.50
CA SER A 35 6.22 5.66 14.11
C SER A 35 7.16 6.61 14.86
N GLY A 36 6.64 7.69 15.46
CA GLY A 36 7.48 8.72 16.09
C GLY A 36 8.13 9.69 15.11
N THR A 37 7.80 9.65 13.82
CA THR A 37 8.24 10.64 12.84
C THR A 37 7.87 12.06 13.29
N PRO A 38 8.84 13.02 13.32
CA PRO A 38 8.56 14.41 13.68
C PRO A 38 7.45 15.00 12.85
N GLU A 39 6.53 15.74 13.49
CA GLU A 39 5.32 16.28 12.85
C GLU A 39 5.64 17.11 11.60
N ALA A 40 6.69 17.94 11.67
CA ALA A 40 7.12 18.79 10.54
C ALA A 40 7.55 17.99 9.29
N LEU A 41 7.93 16.71 9.46
CA LEU A 41 8.36 15.84 8.38
C LEU A 41 7.24 14.95 7.84
N ARG A 42 6.10 14.83 8.53
CA ARG A 42 5.01 13.93 8.11
C ARG A 42 4.55 14.21 6.68
N ALA A 43 4.34 13.14 5.95
CA ALA A 43 3.82 13.11 4.58
C ALA A 43 3.05 11.80 4.36
N ASP A 44 2.46 11.62 3.18
CA ASP A 44 1.64 10.44 2.89
C ASP A 44 2.49 9.18 2.73
N THR A 45 3.69 9.28 2.13
CA THR A 45 4.64 8.17 1.98
C THR A 45 5.91 8.44 2.78
N SER A 46 6.61 7.38 3.15
CA SER A 46 7.89 7.50 3.85
C SER A 46 8.97 8.08 2.95
N ALA A 47 8.91 7.83 1.64
CA ALA A 47 9.80 8.48 0.66
C ALA A 47 9.61 10.01 0.66
N GLU A 48 8.36 10.53 0.73
CA GLU A 48 8.10 11.96 0.88
C GLU A 48 8.65 12.51 2.20
N ILE A 49 8.51 11.74 3.30
CA ILE A 49 9.10 12.09 4.61
C ILE A 49 10.61 12.21 4.51
N VAL A 50 11.27 11.27 3.83
CA VAL A 50 12.72 11.32 3.59
C VAL A 50 13.11 12.56 2.79
N PHE A 51 12.38 12.91 1.72
CA PHE A 51 12.68 14.12 0.96
C PHE A 51 12.49 15.40 1.78
N LYS A 52 11.46 15.47 2.65
CA LYS A 52 11.31 16.58 3.59
C LYS A 52 12.48 16.66 4.58
N TYR A 53 12.96 15.50 5.06
CA TYR A 53 14.13 15.44 5.92
C TYR A 53 15.39 15.96 5.22
N LEU A 54 15.63 15.55 3.97
CA LEU A 54 16.77 16.03 3.17
C LEU A 54 16.72 17.55 2.93
N ASP A 55 15.52 18.13 2.80
CA ASP A 55 15.30 19.58 2.64
C ASP A 55 15.39 20.36 3.96
N ALA A 56 15.49 19.67 5.13
CA ALA A 56 15.51 20.27 6.46
C ALA A 56 16.83 20.05 7.22
N PRO A 57 17.93 20.73 6.85
CA PRO A 57 19.24 20.51 7.47
C PRO A 57 19.28 20.62 8.99
N ALA A 58 18.40 21.48 9.56
CA ALA A 58 18.29 21.67 11.00
C ALA A 58 17.76 20.42 11.74
N MET A 59 17.17 19.47 11.02
CA MET A 59 16.65 18.20 11.57
C MET A 59 17.57 17.01 11.33
N HIS A 60 18.71 17.23 10.66
CA HIS A 60 19.65 16.17 10.35
C HIS A 60 20.30 15.61 11.62
N VAL A 61 20.41 14.29 11.67
CA VAL A 61 21.06 13.55 12.76
C VAL A 61 22.40 12.97 12.28
N GLU A 62 23.37 12.92 13.16
CA GLU A 62 24.74 12.43 12.90
C GLU A 62 24.77 10.89 12.94
N VAL A 63 24.29 10.23 11.87
CA VAL A 63 24.35 8.78 11.72
C VAL A 63 24.80 8.38 10.33
N GLY A 64 25.48 7.23 10.22
CA GLY A 64 25.98 6.71 8.95
C GLY A 64 25.13 5.60 8.30
N ALA A 65 24.08 5.15 8.98
CA ALA A 65 23.29 3.98 8.59
C ALA A 65 21.79 4.31 8.39
N ALA A 66 21.20 3.69 7.38
CA ALA A 66 19.76 3.66 7.17
C ALA A 66 19.29 2.21 7.06
N SER A 67 18.09 1.90 7.56
CA SER A 67 17.55 0.55 7.62
C SER A 67 16.03 0.52 7.45
N ASN A 68 15.50 -0.67 7.15
CA ASN A 68 14.07 -0.96 7.15
C ASN A 68 13.83 -2.41 7.59
N ASN A 69 12.69 -2.69 8.25
CA ASN A 69 12.32 -4.01 8.76
C ASN A 69 11.49 -4.85 7.78
N HIS A 70 11.06 -4.29 6.66
CA HIS A 70 10.37 -4.98 5.57
C HIS A 70 10.84 -4.45 4.22
N PHE A 71 10.35 -5.00 3.12
CA PHE A 71 10.65 -4.57 1.76
C PHE A 71 9.37 -4.26 1.01
N ASP A 72 9.31 -3.05 0.48
CA ASP A 72 8.35 -2.57 -0.50
C ASP A 72 8.94 -1.38 -1.30
N GLU A 73 8.14 -0.79 -2.17
CA GLU A 73 8.55 0.31 -3.05
C GLU A 73 8.86 1.58 -2.26
N ASP A 74 8.04 1.93 -1.26
CA ASP A 74 8.21 3.14 -0.46
C ASP A 74 9.49 3.08 0.38
N GLY A 75 9.70 1.96 1.07
CA GLY A 75 10.90 1.70 1.85
C GLY A 75 12.17 1.72 0.97
N LEU A 76 12.14 1.05 -0.20
CA LEU A 76 13.28 1.04 -1.13
C LEU A 76 13.63 2.45 -1.61
N ILE A 77 12.64 3.22 -2.04
CA ILE A 77 12.84 4.59 -2.54
C ILE A 77 13.35 5.50 -1.42
N GLY A 78 12.81 5.40 -0.21
CA GLY A 78 13.28 6.17 0.93
C GLY A 78 14.74 5.86 1.32
N ILE A 79 15.13 4.57 1.37
CA ILE A 79 16.53 4.16 1.59
C ILE A 79 17.43 4.63 0.45
N PHE A 80 16.97 4.50 -0.81
CA PHE A 80 17.72 5.02 -1.97
C PHE A 80 17.97 6.52 -1.84
N ALA A 81 16.97 7.32 -1.46
CA ALA A 81 17.09 8.77 -1.31
C ALA A 81 18.10 9.15 -0.20
N LEU A 82 18.14 8.42 0.92
CA LEU A 82 19.12 8.66 1.97
C LEU A 82 20.54 8.24 1.58
N THR A 83 20.70 7.20 0.77
CA THR A 83 22.01 6.67 0.39
C THR A 83 22.61 7.37 -0.81
N GLN A 84 21.78 7.94 -1.70
CA GLN A 84 22.18 8.64 -2.93
C GLN A 84 21.41 9.97 -3.11
N PRO A 85 21.50 10.92 -2.17
CA PRO A 85 20.63 12.09 -2.13
C PRO A 85 20.73 12.98 -3.37
N ASP A 86 21.92 13.19 -3.93
CA ASP A 86 22.11 14.03 -5.12
C ASP A 86 21.45 13.44 -6.38
N LEU A 87 21.47 12.12 -6.51
CA LEU A 87 20.81 11.42 -7.61
C LEU A 87 19.31 11.40 -7.40
N ALA A 88 18.85 11.09 -6.19
CA ALA A 88 17.45 11.06 -5.83
C ALA A 88 16.77 12.43 -6.01
N ALA A 89 17.46 13.52 -5.67
CA ALA A 89 16.94 14.88 -5.85
C ALA A 89 16.56 15.19 -7.31
N ARG A 90 17.32 14.66 -8.28
CA ARG A 90 17.05 14.85 -9.72
C ARG A 90 15.78 14.15 -10.19
N TRP A 91 15.41 13.06 -9.52
CA TRP A 91 14.28 12.20 -9.89
C TRP A 91 13.16 12.23 -8.86
N ARG A 92 13.19 13.17 -7.91
CA ARG A 92 12.28 13.26 -6.77
C ARG A 92 10.82 13.03 -7.14
N ALA A 93 10.32 13.73 -8.16
CA ALA A 93 8.92 13.62 -8.55
C ALA A 93 8.56 12.18 -8.99
N LEU A 94 9.41 11.53 -9.78
CA LEU A 94 9.20 10.15 -10.21
C LEU A 94 9.31 9.18 -9.03
N LEU A 95 10.30 9.34 -8.16
CA LEU A 95 10.53 8.49 -6.99
C LEU A 95 9.35 8.53 -6.02
N VAL A 96 8.80 9.71 -5.74
CA VAL A 96 7.59 9.85 -4.91
C VAL A 96 6.38 9.15 -5.55
N GLU A 97 6.23 9.27 -6.88
CA GLU A 97 5.11 8.57 -7.56
C GLU A 97 5.31 7.04 -7.62
N ILE A 98 6.56 6.52 -7.62
CA ILE A 98 6.83 5.08 -7.48
C ILE A 98 6.37 4.59 -6.09
N ALA A 99 6.78 5.27 -5.02
CA ALA A 99 6.35 4.95 -3.66
C ALA A 99 4.82 4.96 -3.53
N ARG A 100 4.18 5.98 -4.07
CA ARG A 100 2.72 6.14 -4.05
C ARG A 100 1.98 5.07 -4.87
N ALA A 101 2.58 4.63 -5.98
CA ALA A 101 2.03 3.56 -6.80
C ALA A 101 2.13 2.20 -6.08
N GLY A 102 3.23 1.94 -5.36
CA GLY A 102 3.39 0.75 -4.52
C GLY A 102 2.38 0.72 -3.38
N ASP A 103 2.45 1.69 -2.47
CA ASP A 103 1.66 1.72 -1.24
C ASP A 103 0.15 1.85 -1.46
N PHE A 104 -0.22 2.86 -2.24
CA PHE A 104 -1.63 3.22 -2.35
C PHE A 104 -2.29 2.74 -3.65
N GLY A 105 -1.51 2.15 -4.56
CA GLY A 105 -2.01 1.75 -5.87
C GLY A 105 -2.49 2.95 -6.68
N ILE A 106 -1.84 4.11 -6.59
CA ILE A 106 -2.25 5.33 -7.31
C ILE A 106 -1.29 5.57 -8.47
N CYS A 107 -1.80 5.54 -9.70
CA CYS A 107 -1.04 5.80 -10.91
C CYS A 107 -1.29 7.24 -11.44
N ARG A 108 -0.39 8.17 -11.11
CA ARG A 108 -0.33 9.50 -11.73
C ARG A 108 0.69 9.57 -12.86
N SER A 109 1.63 8.63 -12.86
CA SER A 109 2.66 8.47 -13.89
C SER A 109 2.74 7.01 -14.30
N ARG A 110 2.51 6.71 -15.58
CA ARG A 110 2.60 5.34 -16.11
C ARG A 110 3.98 4.72 -15.88
N ASN A 111 5.04 5.51 -16.03
CA ASN A 111 6.40 5.03 -15.76
C ASN A 111 6.59 4.69 -14.28
N ALA A 112 6.03 5.48 -13.36
CA ALA A 112 6.09 5.17 -11.93
C ALA A 112 5.36 3.87 -11.61
N ALA A 113 4.17 3.64 -12.17
CA ALA A 113 3.43 2.40 -11.99
C ALA A 113 4.20 1.19 -12.55
N ARG A 114 4.78 1.30 -13.75
CA ARG A 114 5.63 0.24 -14.35
C ARG A 114 6.82 -0.09 -13.46
N ILE A 115 7.51 0.92 -12.91
CA ILE A 115 8.62 0.70 -11.99
C ILE A 115 8.15 0.00 -10.70
N ALA A 116 7.01 0.42 -10.13
CA ALA A 116 6.42 -0.26 -8.97
C ALA A 116 6.10 -1.73 -9.29
N PHE A 117 5.51 -2.03 -10.44
CA PHE A 117 5.26 -3.43 -10.88
C PHE A 117 6.56 -4.23 -11.02
N VAL A 118 7.63 -3.62 -11.56
CA VAL A 118 8.95 -4.28 -11.60
C VAL A 118 9.44 -4.61 -10.20
N LEU A 119 9.37 -3.67 -9.28
CA LEU A 119 9.83 -3.87 -7.89
C LEU A 119 9.00 -4.94 -7.18
N ALA A 120 7.67 -4.91 -7.33
CA ALA A 120 6.78 -5.95 -6.82
C ALA A 120 7.11 -7.33 -7.40
N ALA A 121 7.36 -7.41 -8.72
CA ALA A 121 7.76 -8.67 -9.38
C ALA A 121 9.11 -9.19 -8.86
N TYR A 122 10.06 -8.32 -8.56
CA TYR A 122 11.32 -8.69 -7.93
C TYR A 122 11.14 -9.21 -6.51
N ALA A 123 10.23 -8.64 -5.74
CA ALA A 123 9.96 -9.03 -4.36
C ALA A 123 9.15 -10.33 -4.23
N GLU A 124 8.36 -10.68 -5.25
CA GLU A 124 7.52 -11.88 -5.25
C GLU A 124 8.31 -13.11 -5.69
N LYS A 125 8.50 -14.07 -4.75
CA LYS A 125 9.31 -15.28 -4.95
C LYS A 125 8.97 -16.08 -6.21
N SER A 126 7.71 -16.10 -6.61
CA SER A 126 7.22 -16.91 -7.74
C SER A 126 7.56 -16.29 -9.10
N SER A 127 7.61 -14.96 -9.19
CA SER A 127 7.84 -14.18 -10.42
C SER A 127 9.23 -13.53 -10.49
N SER A 128 9.96 -13.50 -9.35
CA SER A 128 11.24 -12.82 -9.26
C SER A 128 12.30 -13.39 -10.22
N PRO A 129 13.03 -12.52 -10.95
CA PRO A 129 14.21 -12.94 -11.71
C PRO A 129 15.44 -13.20 -10.82
N LEU A 130 15.38 -12.90 -9.52
CA LEU A 130 16.47 -13.16 -8.58
C LEU A 130 16.63 -14.66 -8.32
N PRO A 131 17.84 -15.10 -7.93
CA PRO A 131 18.07 -16.49 -7.54
C PRO A 131 17.13 -16.92 -6.40
N ARG A 132 16.66 -18.16 -6.42
CA ARG A 132 15.81 -18.70 -5.34
C ARG A 132 16.44 -18.63 -3.95
N SER A 133 17.77 -18.59 -3.87
CA SER A 133 18.53 -18.39 -2.63
C SER A 133 18.27 -17.04 -1.97
N THR A 134 17.89 -16.00 -2.75
CA THR A 134 17.50 -14.70 -2.21
C THR A 134 16.30 -14.82 -1.26
N PHE A 135 15.38 -15.74 -1.54
CA PHE A 135 14.16 -15.97 -0.78
C PHE A 135 14.29 -17.11 0.25
N ALA A 136 15.50 -17.61 0.50
CA ALA A 136 15.75 -18.64 1.49
C ALA A 136 15.96 -18.05 2.89
N GLY A 137 15.50 -18.75 3.93
CA GLY A 137 15.66 -18.33 5.33
C GLY A 137 14.52 -17.43 5.85
N PRO A 138 14.71 -16.85 7.03
CA PRO A 138 13.71 -16.01 7.68
C PRO A 138 13.53 -14.67 6.96
N TYR A 139 12.34 -14.10 7.09
CA TYR A 139 11.92 -12.86 6.41
C TYR A 139 12.92 -11.68 6.56
N PRO A 140 13.52 -11.39 7.74
CA PRO A 140 14.49 -10.30 7.86
C PRO A 140 15.75 -10.48 7.00
N GLU A 141 16.17 -11.73 6.72
CA GLU A 141 17.30 -12.00 5.84
C GLU A 141 16.91 -11.86 4.37
N VAL A 142 15.69 -12.27 4.01
CA VAL A 142 15.13 -12.05 2.66
C VAL A 142 15.05 -10.56 2.38
N THR A 143 14.47 -9.78 3.30
CA THR A 143 14.40 -8.33 3.24
C THR A 143 15.79 -7.70 3.00
N ALA A 144 16.79 -8.09 3.78
CA ALA A 144 18.14 -7.56 3.63
C ALA A 144 18.69 -7.81 2.22
N ARG A 145 18.54 -9.05 1.70
CA ARG A 145 19.01 -9.41 0.36
C ARG A 145 18.26 -8.65 -0.74
N LEU A 146 16.94 -8.43 -0.59
CA LEU A 146 16.19 -7.63 -1.55
C LEU A 146 16.72 -6.19 -1.64
N TYR A 147 17.01 -5.54 -0.50
CA TYR A 147 17.63 -4.22 -0.51
C TYR A 147 19.04 -4.24 -1.14
N GLU A 148 19.87 -5.23 -0.81
CA GLU A 148 21.22 -5.37 -1.35
C GLU A 148 21.22 -5.58 -2.88
N GLU A 149 20.26 -6.32 -3.41
CA GLU A 149 20.10 -6.58 -4.85
C GLU A 149 19.42 -5.40 -5.59
N LEU A 150 18.44 -4.74 -4.97
CA LEU A 150 17.60 -3.79 -5.70
C LEU A 150 18.07 -2.33 -5.60
N LEU A 151 18.70 -1.90 -4.50
CA LEU A 151 19.26 -0.54 -4.40
C LEU A 151 20.21 -0.19 -5.56
N PRO A 152 21.13 -1.08 -6.00
CA PRO A 152 22.03 -0.80 -7.12
C PRO A 152 21.35 -0.65 -8.46
N ILE A 153 20.16 -1.26 -8.68
CA ILE A 153 19.46 -1.20 -9.96
C ILE A 153 18.45 -0.04 -10.06
N VAL A 154 18.11 0.63 -8.95
CA VAL A 154 17.20 1.79 -8.96
C VAL A 154 17.59 2.84 -10.01
N PRO A 155 18.87 3.26 -10.15
CA PRO A 155 19.29 4.22 -11.18
C PRO A 155 18.96 3.77 -12.61
N HIS A 156 19.05 2.47 -12.89
CA HIS A 156 18.72 1.91 -14.20
C HIS A 156 17.20 1.83 -14.39
N LEU A 157 16.45 1.41 -13.37
CA LEU A 157 14.99 1.36 -13.41
C LEU A 157 14.37 2.73 -13.73
N ILE A 158 14.82 3.80 -13.07
CA ILE A 158 14.26 5.14 -13.27
C ILE A 158 14.57 5.75 -14.64
N THR A 159 15.61 5.27 -15.32
CA THR A 159 16.04 5.78 -16.63
C THR A 159 15.69 4.87 -17.79
N HIS A 160 15.52 3.57 -17.58
CA HIS A 160 15.35 2.54 -18.63
C HIS A 160 14.33 1.47 -18.22
N VAL A 161 13.14 1.86 -17.75
CA VAL A 161 12.10 0.91 -17.31
C VAL A 161 11.69 -0.09 -18.41
N GLU A 162 11.83 0.27 -19.68
CA GLU A 162 11.52 -0.59 -20.82
C GLU A 162 12.42 -1.84 -20.90
N ASP A 163 13.64 -1.79 -20.36
CA ASP A 163 14.53 -2.96 -20.28
C ASP A 163 13.96 -4.07 -19.39
N PHE A 164 12.98 -3.72 -18.54
CA PHE A 164 12.29 -4.61 -17.62
C PHE A 164 10.88 -5.00 -18.06
N GLN A 165 10.54 -4.82 -19.35
CA GLN A 165 9.19 -5.00 -19.87
C GLN A 165 8.52 -6.31 -19.43
N LYS A 166 9.25 -7.42 -19.42
CA LYS A 166 8.72 -8.74 -19.02
C LYS A 166 8.18 -8.80 -17.59
N LEU A 167 8.59 -7.87 -16.74
CA LEU A 167 8.19 -7.82 -15.32
C LEU A 167 7.00 -6.89 -15.08
N TRP A 168 6.69 -5.98 -16.00
CA TRP A 168 5.60 -5.03 -15.81
C TRP A 168 4.48 -5.12 -16.85
N GLU A 169 4.70 -5.76 -18.03
CA GLU A 169 3.75 -5.68 -19.14
C GLU A 169 2.39 -6.32 -18.85
N ALA A 170 2.34 -7.35 -18.00
CA ALA A 170 1.08 -8.02 -17.64
C ALA A 170 0.23 -7.11 -16.77
N ASP A 171 0.83 -6.49 -15.74
CA ASP A 171 0.14 -5.57 -14.83
C ASP A 171 -0.22 -4.25 -15.54
N ASP A 172 0.65 -3.74 -16.41
CA ASP A 172 0.36 -2.54 -17.20
C ASP A 172 -0.83 -2.76 -18.16
N ARG A 173 -0.93 -3.96 -18.75
CA ARG A 173 -2.08 -4.35 -19.58
C ARG A 173 -3.35 -4.47 -18.75
N ALA A 174 -3.29 -5.12 -17.60
CA ALA A 174 -4.43 -5.24 -16.69
C ALA A 174 -4.88 -3.86 -16.15
N LEU A 175 -3.93 -2.96 -15.87
CA LEU A 175 -4.20 -1.57 -15.53
C LEU A 175 -4.93 -0.85 -16.68
N GLN A 176 -4.43 -0.96 -17.91
CA GLN A 176 -5.05 -0.34 -19.09
C GLN A 176 -6.46 -0.88 -19.36
N GLU A 177 -6.68 -2.18 -19.19
CA GLU A 177 -8.00 -2.80 -19.30
C GLU A 177 -8.94 -2.27 -18.22
N GLY A 178 -8.49 -2.19 -16.96
CA GLY A 178 -9.26 -1.64 -15.86
C GLY A 178 -9.64 -0.17 -16.08
N GLU A 179 -8.73 0.65 -16.60
CA GLU A 179 -9.00 2.04 -16.98
C GLU A 179 -10.07 2.11 -18.07
N TRP A 180 -9.98 1.27 -19.09
CA TRP A 180 -10.98 1.20 -20.16
C TRP A 180 -12.37 0.80 -19.65
N LEU A 181 -12.46 -0.17 -18.75
CA LEU A 181 -13.72 -0.60 -18.13
C LEU A 181 -14.40 0.53 -17.34
N LEU A 182 -13.59 1.31 -16.61
CA LEU A 182 -14.06 2.46 -15.82
C LEU A 182 -14.46 3.64 -16.71
N ASP A 183 -13.64 3.98 -17.71
CA ASP A 183 -13.90 5.09 -18.65
C ASP A 183 -15.12 4.80 -19.53
N GLY A 184 -15.33 3.53 -19.90
CA GLY A 184 -16.49 3.07 -20.66
C GLY A 184 -17.79 2.93 -19.82
N GLY A 185 -17.72 3.13 -18.50
CA GLY A 185 -18.88 2.98 -17.61
C GLY A 185 -19.37 1.54 -17.46
N ILE A 186 -18.56 0.54 -17.89
CA ILE A 186 -18.87 -0.89 -17.68
C ILE A 186 -18.74 -1.23 -16.20
N VAL A 187 -17.66 -0.75 -15.56
CA VAL A 187 -17.53 -0.75 -14.11
C VAL A 187 -17.85 0.65 -13.61
N THR A 188 -18.71 0.75 -12.60
CA THR A 188 -19.15 2.04 -12.06
C THR A 188 -18.65 2.27 -10.66
N LEU A 189 -18.39 3.55 -10.34
CA LEU A 189 -18.00 4.01 -9.01
C LEU A 189 -19.09 4.96 -8.50
N GLU A 190 -19.74 4.57 -7.40
CA GLU A 190 -20.76 5.37 -6.72
C GLU A 190 -20.13 6.01 -5.47
N PRO A 191 -19.83 7.33 -5.47
CA PRO A 191 -19.17 7.98 -4.35
C PRO A 191 -20.12 8.21 -3.17
N ASN A 192 -19.61 8.00 -1.96
CA ASN A 192 -20.24 8.40 -0.70
C ASN A 192 -19.20 9.17 0.15
N PRO A 193 -19.04 10.47 -0.10
CA PRO A 193 -18.00 11.30 0.56
C PRO A 193 -18.12 11.34 2.08
N ASP A 194 -19.34 11.34 2.61
CA ASP A 194 -19.61 11.43 4.05
C ASP A 194 -19.07 10.22 4.83
N LEU A 195 -18.89 9.09 4.15
CA LEU A 195 -18.36 7.86 4.72
C LEU A 195 -16.94 7.54 4.24
N ASP A 196 -16.29 8.43 3.48
CA ASP A 196 -15.00 8.15 2.82
C ASP A 196 -15.04 6.81 2.04
N LEU A 197 -16.13 6.59 1.27
CA LEU A 197 -16.51 5.33 0.66
C LEU A 197 -16.80 5.49 -0.83
N ALA A 198 -16.39 4.50 -1.63
CA ALA A 198 -16.94 4.27 -2.96
C ALA A 198 -17.56 2.87 -3.04
N ILE A 199 -18.73 2.75 -3.70
CA ILE A 199 -19.30 1.47 -4.08
C ILE A 199 -18.91 1.19 -5.54
N VAL A 200 -18.17 0.11 -5.74
CA VAL A 200 -17.67 -0.35 -7.05
C VAL A 200 -18.62 -1.44 -7.54
N ARG A 201 -19.25 -1.26 -8.71
CA ARG A 201 -20.09 -2.31 -9.30
C ARG A 201 -19.42 -2.90 -10.53
N VAL A 202 -19.14 -4.19 -10.46
CA VAL A 202 -18.50 -4.98 -11.52
C VAL A 202 -19.53 -6.01 -12.04
N PRO A 203 -19.84 -6.04 -13.34
CA PRO A 203 -20.69 -7.07 -13.92
C PRO A 203 -20.12 -8.48 -13.69
N SER A 204 -20.98 -9.49 -13.58
CA SER A 204 -20.57 -10.87 -13.27
C SER A 204 -19.70 -11.54 -14.35
N ASP A 205 -19.79 -11.06 -15.58
CA ASP A 205 -19.07 -11.55 -16.76
C ASP A 205 -17.81 -10.74 -17.08
N VAL A 206 -17.48 -9.75 -16.26
CA VAL A 206 -16.30 -8.90 -16.39
C VAL A 206 -15.34 -9.18 -15.22
N ALA A 207 -14.05 -9.27 -15.48
CA ALA A 207 -13.04 -9.39 -14.43
C ALA A 207 -13.00 -8.09 -13.58
N GLU A 208 -12.73 -8.23 -12.28
CA GLU A 208 -12.51 -7.06 -11.43
C GLU A 208 -11.30 -6.26 -11.96
N PRO A 209 -11.42 -4.93 -12.14
CA PRO A 209 -10.32 -4.10 -12.61
C PRO A 209 -9.10 -4.20 -11.69
N HIS A 210 -7.92 -4.05 -12.26
CA HIS A 210 -6.67 -3.94 -11.51
C HIS A 210 -6.80 -2.89 -10.39
N ALA A 211 -6.31 -3.20 -9.18
CA ALA A 211 -6.48 -2.34 -8.00
C ALA A 211 -6.00 -0.90 -8.25
N VAL A 212 -4.89 -0.73 -8.99
CA VAL A 212 -4.35 0.59 -9.35
C VAL A 212 -5.34 1.40 -10.20
N ALA A 213 -6.11 0.76 -11.09
CA ALA A 213 -7.15 1.45 -11.87
C ALA A 213 -8.27 1.97 -10.95
N LEU A 214 -8.76 1.13 -10.04
CA LEU A 214 -9.79 1.51 -9.07
C LEU A 214 -9.31 2.61 -8.13
N HIS A 215 -8.14 2.44 -7.52
CA HIS A 215 -7.59 3.36 -6.52
C HIS A 215 -7.25 4.73 -7.13
N THR A 216 -6.81 4.76 -8.39
CA THR A 216 -6.54 6.03 -9.09
C THR A 216 -7.82 6.82 -9.35
N ARG A 217 -8.96 6.15 -9.56
CA ARG A 217 -10.25 6.79 -9.90
C ARG A 217 -11.06 7.24 -8.69
N THR A 218 -10.69 6.82 -7.48
CA THR A 218 -11.39 7.25 -6.27
C THR A 218 -10.42 7.64 -5.15
N PRO A 219 -10.66 8.78 -4.47
CA PRO A 219 -9.85 9.19 -3.33
C PRO A 219 -10.24 8.47 -2.03
N TYR A 220 -11.35 7.72 -2.00
CA TYR A 220 -11.90 7.19 -0.75
C TYR A 220 -11.10 5.99 -0.23
N SER A 221 -10.96 5.91 1.09
CA SER A 221 -10.20 4.86 1.78
C SER A 221 -10.98 3.57 2.02
N ARG A 222 -12.29 3.56 1.70
CA ARG A 222 -13.19 2.42 1.85
C ARG A 222 -13.81 2.08 0.51
N LEU A 223 -13.83 0.80 0.17
CA LEU A 223 -14.46 0.30 -1.05
C LEU A 223 -15.45 -0.81 -0.68
N ILE A 224 -16.69 -0.69 -1.12
CA ILE A 224 -17.62 -1.83 -1.21
C ILE A 224 -17.58 -2.30 -2.65
N VAL A 225 -17.02 -3.48 -2.90
CA VAL A 225 -16.94 -4.07 -4.24
C VAL A 225 -18.07 -5.07 -4.39
N VAL A 226 -18.95 -4.80 -5.34
CA VAL A 226 -20.03 -5.68 -5.78
C VAL A 226 -19.60 -6.29 -7.10
N HIS A 227 -19.35 -7.60 -7.13
CA HIS A 227 -18.99 -8.34 -8.34
C HIS A 227 -20.01 -9.45 -8.58
N GLY A 228 -20.93 -9.21 -9.50
CA GLY A 228 -22.11 -10.07 -9.67
C GLY A 228 -22.92 -10.17 -8.38
N THR A 229 -22.95 -11.33 -7.76
CA THR A 229 -23.62 -11.59 -6.46
C THR A 229 -22.68 -11.54 -5.26
N SER A 230 -21.38 -11.38 -5.48
CA SER A 230 -20.38 -11.28 -4.41
C SER A 230 -20.25 -9.83 -3.94
N VAL A 231 -20.19 -9.63 -2.62
CA VAL A 231 -19.98 -8.30 -2.02
C VAL A 231 -18.85 -8.39 -1.01
N ALA A 232 -17.93 -7.43 -1.08
CA ALA A 232 -16.86 -7.29 -0.10
C ALA A 232 -16.65 -5.83 0.27
N LEU A 233 -16.44 -5.53 1.54
CA LEU A 233 -15.98 -4.24 2.00
C LEU A 233 -14.47 -4.34 2.24
N ARG A 234 -13.71 -3.37 1.72
CA ARG A 234 -12.25 -3.32 1.81
C ARG A 234 -11.80 -1.98 2.36
N TYR A 235 -10.90 -2.00 3.32
CA TYR A 235 -10.16 -0.82 3.75
C TYR A 235 -8.86 -0.72 2.94
N ARG A 236 -8.58 0.48 2.40
CA ARG A 236 -7.32 0.76 1.71
C ARG A 236 -6.23 1.13 2.71
N TYR A 237 -4.98 1.07 2.25
CA TYR A 237 -3.78 1.30 3.07
C TYR A 237 -3.75 2.68 3.72
N GLU A 238 -4.26 3.72 3.04
CA GLU A 238 -4.36 5.09 3.57
C GLU A 238 -5.10 5.16 4.92
N SER A 239 -6.00 4.21 5.19
CA SER A 239 -6.72 4.15 6.46
C SER A 239 -5.92 3.50 7.59
N TRP A 240 -4.77 2.90 7.29
CA TRP A 240 -3.90 2.27 8.28
C TRP A 240 -2.76 3.18 8.72
N VAL A 241 -2.16 3.93 7.81
CA VAL A 241 -1.00 4.81 8.02
C VAL A 241 -1.37 6.20 8.52
N GLN A 242 -0.37 6.99 8.92
CA GLN A 242 -0.49 8.44 9.16
C GLN A 242 -0.59 9.19 7.84
N PHE A 243 -1.79 9.26 7.26
CA PHE A 243 -2.05 9.93 6.00
C PHE A 243 -2.41 11.40 6.25
N VAL A 244 -1.74 12.34 5.59
CA VAL A 244 -1.82 13.78 5.97
C VAL A 244 -2.39 14.69 4.89
N SER A 245 -2.36 14.30 3.61
CA SER A 245 -2.80 15.19 2.52
C SER A 245 -4.31 15.39 2.46
N ARG A 246 -5.10 14.52 3.09
CA ARG A 246 -6.55 14.67 3.28
C ARG A 246 -7.01 13.95 4.55
N PRO A 247 -8.17 14.32 5.10
CA PRO A 247 -8.80 13.55 6.17
C PRO A 247 -9.14 12.13 5.71
N ILE A 248 -8.91 11.15 6.58
CA ILE A 248 -9.30 9.76 6.41
C ILE A 248 -10.34 9.43 7.48
N ALA A 249 -11.46 8.82 7.09
CA ALA A 249 -12.44 8.36 8.05
C ALA A 249 -11.85 7.21 8.90
N PRO A 250 -11.95 7.25 10.25
CA PRO A 250 -11.47 6.19 11.12
C PRO A 250 -12.08 4.84 10.76
N ARG A 251 -11.30 3.76 10.80
CA ARG A 251 -11.83 2.42 10.59
C ARG A 251 -12.87 2.07 11.64
N VAL A 252 -13.88 1.33 11.23
CA VAL A 252 -14.89 0.72 12.08
C VAL A 252 -14.57 -0.77 12.21
N ASP A 253 -14.73 -1.35 13.40
CA ASP A 253 -14.67 -2.80 13.58
C ASP A 253 -15.91 -3.43 12.96
N LEU A 254 -15.73 -4.27 11.94
CA LEU A 254 -16.80 -4.94 11.23
C LEU A 254 -17.09 -6.36 11.74
N ALA A 255 -16.46 -6.80 12.82
CA ALA A 255 -16.73 -8.11 13.42
C ALA A 255 -18.18 -8.26 13.89
N PRO A 256 -18.85 -7.23 14.47
CA PRO A 256 -20.28 -7.31 14.79
C PRO A 256 -21.15 -7.50 13.55
N LEU A 257 -20.84 -6.81 12.44
CA LEU A 257 -21.55 -6.99 11.17
C LEU A 257 -21.34 -8.40 10.58
N ALA A 258 -20.11 -8.91 10.63
CA ALA A 258 -19.83 -10.28 10.20
C ALA A 258 -20.66 -11.31 10.98
N ALA A 259 -20.80 -11.14 12.31
CA ALA A 259 -21.61 -11.99 13.15
C ALA A 259 -23.11 -11.90 12.80
N GLU A 260 -23.64 -10.71 12.55
CA GLU A 260 -25.02 -10.48 12.12
C GLU A 260 -25.32 -11.17 10.78
N LEU A 261 -24.43 -10.96 9.79
CA LEU A 261 -24.57 -11.58 8.46
C LEU A 261 -24.50 -13.10 8.54
N ASN A 262 -23.63 -13.68 9.37
CA ASN A 262 -23.55 -15.11 9.64
C ASN A 262 -24.82 -15.68 10.28
N ALA A 263 -25.48 -14.93 11.15
CA ALA A 263 -26.73 -15.36 11.76
C ALA A 263 -27.89 -15.38 10.74
N THR A 264 -27.80 -14.56 9.69
CA THR A 264 -28.85 -14.37 8.69
C THR A 264 -28.63 -15.23 7.43
N ASP A 265 -27.37 -15.52 7.08
CA ASP A 265 -26.98 -16.33 5.89
C ASP A 265 -26.29 -17.65 6.32
N PRO A 266 -27.02 -18.75 6.44
CA PRO A 266 -26.46 -20.03 6.84
C PRO A 266 -25.68 -20.76 5.71
N THR A 267 -25.62 -20.19 4.49
CA THR A 267 -25.07 -20.88 3.30
C THR A 267 -23.59 -20.60 3.04
N GLY A 268 -22.96 -19.77 3.85
CA GLY A 268 -21.52 -19.45 3.80
C GLY A 268 -21.08 -18.73 5.05
N THR A 269 -19.82 -18.36 5.13
CA THR A 269 -19.26 -17.66 6.29
C THR A 269 -18.79 -16.27 5.91
N TRP A 270 -19.31 -15.26 6.61
CA TRP A 270 -18.81 -13.89 6.52
C TRP A 270 -17.59 -13.74 7.44
N ILE A 271 -16.49 -13.27 6.90
CA ILE A 271 -15.21 -13.15 7.57
C ILE A 271 -14.78 -11.68 7.55
N PHE A 272 -14.47 -11.14 8.72
CA PHE A 272 -13.74 -9.89 8.84
C PHE A 272 -12.32 -10.19 9.32
N GLU A 273 -11.31 -9.72 8.59
CA GLU A 273 -9.90 -10.05 8.83
C GLU A 273 -9.29 -9.33 10.04
N GLY A 274 -10.00 -8.35 10.62
CA GLY A 274 -9.55 -7.59 11.79
C GLY A 274 -9.14 -6.16 11.45
N VAL A 275 -9.49 -5.21 12.33
CA VAL A 275 -9.35 -3.77 12.07
C VAL A 275 -7.91 -3.27 12.01
N ASP A 276 -7.00 -3.98 12.63
CA ASP A 276 -5.57 -3.68 12.77
C ASP A 276 -4.71 -4.20 11.61
N LEU A 277 -5.24 -5.07 10.76
CA LEU A 277 -4.54 -5.48 9.53
C LEU A 277 -4.34 -4.30 8.57
N ILE A 278 -3.31 -4.38 7.74
CA ILE A 278 -2.93 -3.30 6.82
C ILE A 278 -4.08 -2.96 5.86
N THR A 279 -4.66 -3.96 5.18
CA THR A 279 -5.77 -3.80 4.23
C THR A 279 -6.88 -4.82 4.49
N PRO A 280 -7.61 -4.73 5.63
CA PRO A 280 -8.58 -5.74 6.01
C PRO A 280 -9.82 -5.68 5.14
N ARG A 281 -10.45 -6.85 5.00
CA ARG A 281 -11.69 -7.03 4.25
C ARG A 281 -12.76 -7.67 5.12
N LEU A 282 -14.01 -7.30 4.85
CA LEU A 282 -15.19 -8.08 5.21
C LEU A 282 -15.73 -8.71 3.92
N TYR A 283 -15.75 -10.03 3.86
CA TYR A 283 -16.18 -10.78 2.67
C TYR A 283 -16.82 -12.10 3.06
N ARG A 284 -17.46 -12.75 2.09
CA ARG A 284 -18.03 -14.08 2.23
C ARG A 284 -17.10 -15.14 1.60
N ASP A 285 -16.88 -16.25 2.27
CA ASP A 285 -15.93 -17.32 1.85
C ASP A 285 -16.44 -18.26 0.76
N ALA A 286 -17.76 -18.19 0.42
CA ALA A 286 -18.37 -19.02 -0.60
C ALA A 286 -19.18 -18.19 -1.60
N PRO A 287 -19.22 -18.57 -2.89
CA PRO A 287 -20.09 -17.91 -3.86
C PRO A 287 -21.58 -18.23 -3.60
N GLY A 288 -22.48 -17.35 -4.07
CA GLY A 288 -23.92 -17.58 -4.05
C GLY A 288 -24.59 -17.30 -2.70
N ALA A 289 -24.55 -16.03 -2.26
CA ALA A 289 -25.27 -15.60 -1.06
C ALA A 289 -26.78 -15.78 -1.20
N THR A 290 -27.46 -16.16 -0.10
CA THR A 290 -28.94 -16.14 -0.01
C THR A 290 -29.47 -14.74 0.24
N LEU A 291 -28.62 -13.84 0.78
CA LEU A 291 -28.92 -12.43 0.98
C LEU A 291 -28.85 -11.67 -0.34
N SER A 292 -29.75 -10.74 -0.56
CA SER A 292 -29.65 -9.85 -1.72
C SER A 292 -28.44 -8.93 -1.60
N VAL A 293 -27.84 -8.60 -2.75
CA VAL A 293 -26.70 -7.66 -2.83
C VAL A 293 -27.04 -6.33 -2.16
N ASP A 294 -28.21 -5.78 -2.44
CA ASP A 294 -28.63 -4.47 -1.91
C ASP A 294 -28.76 -4.51 -0.38
N PHE A 295 -29.30 -5.59 0.19
CA PHE A 295 -29.36 -5.76 1.64
C PHE A 295 -27.95 -5.76 2.26
N VAL A 296 -27.02 -6.52 1.69
CA VAL A 296 -25.65 -6.59 2.22
C VAL A 296 -24.95 -5.23 2.13
N VAL A 297 -25.06 -4.54 0.98
CA VAL A 297 -24.51 -3.20 0.79
C VAL A 297 -25.10 -2.21 1.80
N GLU A 298 -26.41 -2.21 2.01
CA GLU A 298 -27.09 -1.36 2.98
C GLU A 298 -26.56 -1.61 4.41
N ARG A 299 -26.43 -2.88 4.82
CA ARG A 299 -25.89 -3.23 6.14
C ARG A 299 -24.43 -2.80 6.30
N MET A 300 -23.60 -2.92 5.25
CA MET A 300 -22.22 -2.41 5.26
C MET A 300 -22.16 -0.89 5.41
N VAL A 301 -22.99 -0.16 4.68
CA VAL A 301 -23.08 1.31 4.76
C VAL A 301 -23.55 1.74 6.15
N ASP A 302 -24.56 1.08 6.72
CA ASP A 302 -25.06 1.39 8.07
C ASP A 302 -23.99 1.12 9.15
N ALA A 303 -23.28 0.01 9.05
CA ALA A 303 -22.17 -0.30 9.96
C ALA A 303 -21.08 0.76 9.89
N LEU A 304 -20.72 1.23 8.69
CA LEU A 304 -19.74 2.31 8.53
C LEU A 304 -20.22 3.66 9.09
N ARG A 305 -21.54 3.92 9.05
CA ARG A 305 -22.16 5.15 9.54
C ARG A 305 -22.27 5.19 11.06
N THR A 306 -22.62 4.05 11.67
CA THR A 306 -23.00 3.98 13.08
C THR A 306 -21.93 3.37 13.98
N GLY A 307 -21.00 2.61 13.41
CA GLY A 307 -19.93 1.93 14.14
C GLY A 307 -18.94 2.90 14.77
N PRO A 308 -18.43 2.61 15.97
CA PRO A 308 -17.43 3.43 16.61
C PRO A 308 -16.08 3.33 15.90
N ALA A 309 -15.29 4.42 16.00
CA ALA A 309 -13.91 4.41 15.54
C ALA A 309 -13.09 3.35 16.30
N ALA A 310 -12.45 2.44 15.57
CA ALA A 310 -11.72 1.29 16.12
C ALA A 310 -10.22 1.28 15.79
N TRP A 311 -9.75 2.25 15.01
CA TRP A 311 -8.34 2.38 14.65
C TRP A 311 -7.91 3.84 14.61
N ASN A 312 -6.73 4.13 15.20
CA ASN A 312 -6.09 5.43 15.15
C ASN A 312 -4.58 5.25 14.89
N PRO A 313 -4.06 5.71 13.73
CA PRO A 313 -2.64 5.62 13.40
C PRO A 313 -1.76 6.68 14.11
N TYR A 314 -2.34 7.72 14.74
CA TYR A 314 -1.65 8.83 15.38
C TYR A 314 -1.37 8.61 16.86
#